data_5cb5aad02581547e15d92ca65d1715fb
#
_entry.id   5cb5aad02581547e15d92ca65d1715fb
#
_cell.length_a   1.000
_cell.length_b   1.000
_cell.length_c   1.000
_cell.angle_alpha   90.00
_cell.angle_beta   90.00
_cell.angle_gamma   90.00
#
_symmetry.space_group_name_H-M   'P 1'
#
loop_
_entity.id
_entity.type
_entity.pdbx_description
1 polymer ?
#
loop_
_entity_poly.entity_id
_entity_poly.type
_entity_poly.pdbx_seq_one_letter_code
_entity_poly.pdbx_strand_id
1 'polypeptide(L)'
;MFFYFVCDILLPQCNPFPASRSVIVMDNAQVHRHSIIRDMIEEAGCKLVMLPPYSPDYNPIEMAFSIMKKWIAQHHIEFAEAVVAGEIDFFFSFAMSTIGSRQAMGFFRHCGYV
;
A
#
# COMPACT_ATOMS: atom_id res chain seq x y z
N MET A 1 -8.84 13.25 -0.28
CA MET A 1 -8.76 11.89 -0.87
C MET A 1 -8.07 10.92 0.06
N PHE A 2 -6.81 11.16 0.41
CA PHE A 2 -6.08 10.27 1.32
C PHE A 2 -6.73 10.19 2.70
N PHE A 3 -7.24 11.29 3.21
CA PHE A 3 -7.96 11.33 4.49
C PHE A 3 -9.12 10.34 4.51
N TYR A 4 -9.97 10.34 3.48
CA TYR A 4 -11.11 9.44 3.41
C TYR A 4 -10.69 7.98 3.28
N PHE A 5 -9.62 7.72 2.54
CA PHE A 5 -9.07 6.37 2.44
C PHE A 5 -8.68 5.85 3.82
N VAL A 6 -7.95 6.64 4.61
CA VAL A 6 -7.52 6.23 5.95
C VAL A 6 -8.73 6.00 6.85
N CYS A 7 -9.68 6.93 6.86
CA CYS A 7 -10.84 6.88 7.75
C CYS A 7 -11.80 5.73 7.40
N ASP A 8 -12.15 5.59 6.11
CA ASP A 8 -13.26 4.73 5.68
C ASP A 8 -12.82 3.34 5.25
N ILE A 9 -11.57 3.18 4.82
CA ILE A 9 -11.09 1.92 4.23
C ILE A 9 -10.00 1.28 5.08
N LEU A 10 -8.97 2.03 5.44
CA LEU A 10 -7.80 1.46 6.13
C LEU A 10 -8.08 1.18 7.61
N LEU A 11 -8.49 2.16 8.38
CA LEU A 11 -8.66 2.03 9.83
C LEU A 11 -9.69 0.99 10.23
N PRO A 12 -10.83 0.82 9.52
CA PRO A 12 -11.78 -0.25 9.87
C PRO A 12 -11.18 -1.66 9.79
N GLN A 13 -10.10 -1.85 9.07
CA GLN A 13 -9.43 -3.14 8.94
C GLN A 13 -8.27 -3.31 9.93
N CYS A 14 -7.97 -2.29 10.71
CA CYS A 14 -6.88 -2.30 11.68
C CYS A 14 -7.40 -2.55 13.09
N ASN A 15 -6.49 -3.01 13.96
CA ASN A 15 -6.79 -3.26 15.37
C ASN A 15 -5.88 -2.39 16.24
N PRO A 16 -6.26 -2.13 17.51
CA PRO A 16 -5.39 -1.40 18.42
C PRO A 16 -4.07 -2.15 18.67
N PHE A 17 -2.98 -1.40 18.79
CA PHE A 17 -1.68 -1.97 19.12
C PHE A 17 -1.73 -2.63 20.51
N PRO A 18 -1.10 -3.78 20.74
CA PRO A 18 -0.18 -4.54 19.87
C PRO A 18 -0.83 -5.70 19.08
N ALA A 19 -2.14 -5.69 18.87
CA ALA A 19 -2.81 -6.75 18.13
C ALA A 19 -2.33 -6.81 16.68
N SER A 20 -2.83 -7.80 15.91
CA SER A 20 -2.51 -7.90 14.49
C SER A 20 -3.07 -6.70 13.71
N ARG A 21 -2.40 -6.32 12.63
CA ARG A 21 -2.79 -5.17 11.80
C ARG A 21 -2.95 -3.88 12.61
N SER A 22 -1.97 -3.60 13.48
CA SER A 22 -2.02 -2.47 14.40
C SER A 22 -0.91 -1.44 14.14
N VAL A 23 0.05 -1.74 13.27
CA VAL A 23 1.15 -0.84 12.93
C VAL A 23 1.01 -0.45 11.46
N ILE A 24 0.96 0.84 11.21
CA ILE A 24 0.86 1.40 9.86
C ILE A 24 2.20 2.04 9.52
N VAL A 25 2.79 1.62 8.42
CA VAL A 25 4.07 2.14 7.93
C VAL A 25 3.80 2.98 6.69
N MET A 26 4.29 4.20 6.68
CA MET A 26 4.12 5.12 5.56
C MET A 26 5.46 5.71 5.15
N ASP A 27 5.61 5.99 3.87
CA ASP A 27 6.76 6.76 3.41
C ASP A 27 6.63 8.23 3.83
N ASN A 28 7.69 9.00 3.65
CA ASN A 28 7.73 10.41 4.08
C ASN A 28 7.19 11.34 2.98
N ALA A 29 6.14 10.94 2.29
CA ALA A 29 5.46 11.80 1.33
C ALA A 29 4.68 12.90 2.06
N GLN A 30 4.57 14.06 1.43
CA GLN A 30 3.96 15.22 2.04
C GLN A 30 2.50 14.96 2.44
N VAL A 31 1.75 14.21 1.64
CA VAL A 31 0.35 13.88 1.94
C VAL A 31 0.23 13.01 3.21
N HIS A 32 1.28 12.22 3.53
CA HIS A 32 1.30 11.34 4.70
C HIS A 32 1.71 12.08 5.98
N ARG A 33 2.28 13.28 5.88
CA ARG A 33 2.78 14.03 7.04
C ARG A 33 1.74 14.94 7.67
N HIS A 34 0.51 14.90 7.19
CA HIS A 34 -0.54 15.73 7.74
C HIS A 34 -0.88 15.29 9.17
N SER A 35 -0.93 16.24 10.11
CA SER A 35 -1.16 15.94 11.52
C SER A 35 -2.51 15.27 11.78
N ILE A 36 -3.54 15.60 10.98
CA ILE A 36 -4.86 14.98 11.09
C ILE A 36 -4.79 13.47 10.84
N ILE A 37 -3.99 13.05 9.87
CA ILE A 37 -3.81 11.62 9.56
C ILE A 37 -3.19 10.90 10.74
N ARG A 38 -2.13 11.47 11.32
CA ARG A 38 -1.48 10.91 12.51
C ARG A 38 -2.46 10.81 13.68
N ASP A 39 -3.21 11.86 13.93
CA ASP A 39 -4.16 11.90 15.04
C ASP A 39 -5.24 10.83 14.88
N MET A 40 -5.77 10.64 13.68
CA MET A 40 -6.76 9.59 13.41
C MET A 40 -6.22 8.20 13.68
N ILE A 41 -4.99 7.95 13.24
CA ILE A 41 -4.36 6.63 13.42
C ILE A 41 -4.14 6.36 14.91
N GLU A 42 -3.66 7.34 15.65
CA GLU A 42 -3.43 7.23 17.09
C GLU A 42 -4.74 7.07 17.88
N GLU A 43 -5.80 7.80 17.51
CA GLU A 43 -7.11 7.65 18.14
C GLU A 43 -7.71 6.26 17.94
N ALA A 44 -7.43 5.63 16.81
CA ALA A 44 -7.86 4.25 16.56
C ALA A 44 -7.04 3.23 17.37
N GLY A 45 -6.05 3.67 18.13
CA GLY A 45 -5.17 2.81 18.91
C GLY A 45 -4.05 2.17 18.11
N CYS A 46 -3.91 2.51 16.84
CA CYS A 46 -2.84 2.02 15.97
C CYS A 46 -1.56 2.82 16.15
N LYS A 47 -0.45 2.22 15.73
CA LYS A 47 0.86 2.86 15.77
C LYS A 47 1.27 3.27 14.36
N LEU A 48 1.69 4.51 14.19
CA LEU A 48 2.18 5.04 12.93
C LEU A 48 3.71 5.10 12.95
N VAL A 49 4.34 4.53 11.94
CA VAL A 49 5.79 4.59 11.74
C VAL A 49 6.05 5.22 10.38
N MET A 50 6.77 6.34 10.37
CA MET A 50 7.18 7.00 9.14
C MET A 50 8.55 6.49 8.73
N LEU A 51 8.71 6.13 7.46
CA LEU A 51 10.00 5.73 6.93
C LEU A 51 10.93 6.94 6.78
N PRO A 52 12.26 6.72 6.90
CA PRO A 52 13.21 7.80 6.64
C PRO A 52 13.07 8.32 5.19
N PRO A 53 13.40 9.60 4.93
CA PRO A 53 13.40 10.13 3.58
C PRO A 53 14.32 9.32 2.65
N TYR A 54 13.92 9.16 1.39
CA TYR A 54 14.73 8.49 0.36
C TYR A 54 15.15 7.07 0.73
N SER A 55 14.27 6.31 1.38
CA SER A 55 14.55 4.94 1.83
C SER A 55 13.56 3.93 1.26
N PRO A 56 13.49 3.77 -0.09
CA PRO A 56 12.53 2.84 -0.70
C PRO A 56 12.79 1.39 -0.31
N ASP A 57 14.02 1.04 0.08
CA ASP A 57 14.38 -0.33 0.47
C ASP A 57 13.65 -0.81 1.73
N TYR A 58 13.10 0.11 2.51
CA TYR A 58 12.35 -0.22 3.71
C TYR A 58 10.84 -0.29 3.47
N ASN A 59 10.39 -0.09 2.23
CA ASN A 59 8.97 -0.09 1.91
C ASN A 59 8.62 -1.28 1.03
N PRO A 60 7.96 -2.32 1.58
CA PRO A 60 7.63 -3.53 0.79
C PRO A 60 6.74 -3.26 -0.42
N ILE A 61 5.96 -2.20 -0.41
CA ILE A 61 5.04 -1.88 -1.51
C ILE A 61 5.79 -1.55 -2.81
N GLU A 62 7.02 -1.06 -2.71
CA GLU A 62 7.84 -0.79 -3.90
C GLU A 62 8.12 -2.07 -4.69
N MET A 63 8.28 -3.20 -4.00
CA MET A 63 8.45 -4.50 -4.64
C MET A 63 7.16 -4.94 -5.33
N ALA A 64 6.01 -4.72 -4.69
CA ALA A 64 4.72 -5.01 -5.30
C ALA A 64 4.50 -4.17 -6.55
N PHE A 65 4.85 -2.89 -6.52
CA PHE A 65 4.77 -2.01 -7.70
C PHE A 65 5.68 -2.48 -8.83
N SER A 66 6.87 -2.97 -8.52
CA SER A 66 7.79 -3.52 -9.53
C SER A 66 7.19 -4.71 -10.25
N ILE A 67 6.57 -5.63 -9.52
CA ILE A 67 5.90 -6.80 -10.10
C ILE A 67 4.72 -6.36 -10.95
N MET A 68 3.93 -5.42 -10.45
CA MET A 68 2.77 -4.90 -11.18
C MET A 68 3.18 -4.24 -12.49
N LYS A 69 4.27 -3.44 -12.48
CA LYS A 69 4.80 -2.81 -13.69
C LYS A 69 5.24 -3.84 -14.71
N LYS A 70 5.91 -4.90 -14.29
CA LYS A 70 6.32 -5.99 -15.20
C LYS A 70 5.11 -6.69 -15.80
N TRP A 71 4.09 -6.95 -14.99
CA TRP A 71 2.88 -7.60 -15.45
C TRP A 71 2.15 -6.73 -16.49
N ILE A 72 2.05 -5.42 -16.24
CA ILE A 72 1.44 -4.46 -17.16
C ILE A 72 2.22 -4.42 -18.48
N ALA A 73 3.55 -4.43 -18.42
CA ALA A 73 4.38 -4.44 -19.62
C ALA A 73 4.17 -5.69 -20.47
N GLN A 74 3.93 -6.85 -19.82
CA GLN A 74 3.62 -8.10 -20.51
C GLN A 74 2.20 -8.13 -21.09
N HIS A 75 1.29 -7.33 -20.56
CA HIS A 75 -0.12 -7.26 -20.95
C HIS A 75 -0.48 -5.87 -21.52
N HIS A 76 0.45 -5.28 -22.28
CA HIS A 76 0.29 -3.90 -22.74
C HIS A 76 -0.88 -3.71 -23.71
N ILE A 77 -1.24 -4.74 -24.47
CA ILE A 77 -2.39 -4.68 -25.38
C ILE A 77 -3.69 -4.60 -24.57
N GLU A 78 -3.85 -5.46 -23.59
CA GLU A 78 -5.00 -5.49 -22.69
C GLU A 78 -5.09 -4.21 -21.87
N PHE A 79 -3.94 -3.64 -21.48
CA PHE A 79 -3.91 -2.35 -20.79
C PHE A 79 -4.45 -1.23 -21.68
N ALA A 80 -4.00 -1.17 -22.93
CA ALA A 80 -4.48 -0.16 -23.89
C ALA A 80 -5.98 -0.29 -24.11
N GLU A 81 -6.49 -1.52 -24.24
CA GLU A 81 -7.92 -1.78 -24.38
C GLU A 81 -8.73 -1.33 -23.15
N ALA A 82 -8.19 -1.58 -21.95
CA ALA A 82 -8.83 -1.16 -20.71
C ALA A 82 -8.89 0.37 -20.58
N VAL A 83 -7.86 1.08 -21.02
CA VAL A 83 -7.86 2.54 -21.03
C VAL A 83 -8.97 3.07 -21.95
N VAL A 84 -9.09 2.51 -23.15
CA VAL A 84 -10.12 2.92 -24.11
C VAL A 84 -11.53 2.62 -23.59
N ALA A 85 -11.71 1.46 -22.94
CA ALA A 85 -12.99 1.05 -22.39
C ALA A 85 -13.38 1.73 -21.07
N GLY A 86 -12.46 2.46 -20.44
CA GLY A 86 -12.70 3.06 -19.13
C GLY A 86 -12.68 2.06 -17.97
N GLU A 87 -12.05 0.91 -18.15
CA GLU A 87 -12.01 -0.19 -17.18
C GLU A 87 -10.64 -0.30 -16.49
N ILE A 88 -9.93 0.81 -16.36
CA ILE A 88 -8.55 0.81 -15.84
C ILE A 88 -8.50 0.35 -14.38
N ASP A 89 -9.49 0.69 -13.57
CA ASP A 89 -9.53 0.27 -12.16
C ASP A 89 -9.67 -1.23 -12.03
N PHE A 90 -10.51 -1.84 -12.86
CA PHE A 90 -10.65 -3.29 -12.90
C PHE A 90 -9.36 -3.97 -13.32
N PHE A 91 -8.67 -3.41 -14.33
CA PHE A 91 -7.40 -3.92 -14.80
C PHE A 91 -6.34 -3.89 -13.71
N PHE A 92 -6.22 -2.78 -12.98
CA PHE A 92 -5.27 -2.68 -11.87
C PHE A 92 -5.63 -3.63 -10.72
N SER A 93 -6.90 -3.80 -10.42
CA SER A 93 -7.34 -4.76 -9.41
C SER A 93 -6.94 -6.17 -9.79
N PHE A 94 -7.08 -6.54 -11.06
CA PHE A 94 -6.65 -7.83 -11.56
C PHE A 94 -5.14 -8.00 -11.47
N ALA A 95 -4.36 -6.97 -11.84
CA ALA A 95 -2.91 -7.00 -11.74
C ALA A 95 -2.45 -7.18 -10.29
N MET A 96 -3.08 -6.49 -9.34
CA MET A 96 -2.76 -6.62 -7.91
C MET A 96 -3.12 -8.00 -7.36
N SER A 97 -4.15 -8.65 -7.91
CA SER A 97 -4.56 -9.98 -7.47
C SER A 97 -3.52 -11.06 -7.75
N THR A 98 -2.53 -10.78 -8.61
CA THR A 98 -1.43 -11.71 -8.87
C THR A 98 -0.43 -11.81 -7.72
N ILE A 99 -0.48 -10.87 -6.78
CA ILE A 99 0.41 -10.86 -5.61
C ILE A 99 -0.31 -11.55 -4.46
N GLY A 100 0.16 -12.74 -4.09
CA GLY A 100 -0.41 -13.50 -2.97
C GLY A 100 0.25 -13.18 -1.64
N SER A 101 -0.29 -13.74 -0.57
CA SER A 101 0.21 -13.57 0.80
C SER A 101 1.67 -14.00 0.94
N ARG A 102 2.05 -15.08 0.26
CA ARG A 102 3.43 -15.60 0.32
C ARG A 102 4.42 -14.61 -0.29
N GLN A 103 4.07 -14.01 -1.43
CA GLN A 103 4.91 -13.00 -2.05
C GLN A 103 5.00 -11.75 -1.18
N ALA A 104 3.88 -11.30 -0.63
CA ALA A 104 3.86 -10.14 0.26
C ALA A 104 4.75 -10.37 1.48
N MET A 105 4.69 -11.55 2.09
CA MET A 105 5.56 -11.92 3.21
C MET A 105 7.03 -11.86 2.81
N GLY A 106 7.37 -12.31 1.60
CA GLY A 106 8.73 -12.22 1.06
C GLY A 106 9.19 -10.78 0.92
N PHE A 107 8.31 -9.86 0.52
CA PHE A 107 8.63 -8.44 0.42
C PHE A 107 8.96 -7.85 1.80
N PHE A 108 8.16 -8.17 2.80
CA PHE A 108 8.42 -7.72 4.17
C PHE A 108 9.74 -8.30 4.70
N ARG A 109 10.01 -9.56 4.41
CA ARG A 109 11.27 -10.20 4.82
C ARG A 109 12.47 -9.54 4.17
N HIS A 110 12.38 -9.24 2.87
CA HIS A 110 13.46 -8.56 2.14
C HIS A 110 13.75 -7.19 2.74
N CYS A 111 12.72 -6.45 3.18
CA CYS A 111 12.87 -5.13 3.79
C CYS A 111 13.25 -5.19 5.27
N GLY A 112 13.39 -6.37 5.86
CA GLY A 112 13.86 -6.53 7.23
C GLY A 112 12.79 -6.48 8.31
N TYR A 113 11.51 -6.59 7.96
CA TYR A 113 10.42 -6.53 8.95
C TYR A 113 10.14 -7.89 9.61
N VAL A 114 10.59 -8.96 9.03
CA VAL A 114 10.41 -10.33 9.57
C VAL A 114 11.66 -11.18 9.37
#